data_0d0f5baf32c2b7719d02af4b8542c738
#
_entry.id   0d0f5baf32c2b7719d02af4b8542c738
#
_cell.length_a   1.000
_cell.length_b   1.000
_cell.length_c   1.000
_cell.angle_alpha   90.00
_cell.angle_beta   90.00
_cell.angle_gamma   90.00
#
_symmetry.space_group_name_H-M   'P 1'
#
loop_
_entity.id
_entity.type
_entity.pdbx_description
1 polymer ?
#
loop_
_entity_poly.entity_id
_entity_poly.type
_entity_poly.pdbx_seq_one_letter_code
_entity_poly.pdbx_strand_id
1 'polypeptide(L)' 'MKKYYEYKNVALNANKFWEVTWKEKKVTVTYGRIGIDNPATKEVKIKGKPFKSKEEAKAYVEEKIREKINKGYIEK' A
#
# COMPACT_ATOMS: atom_id res chain seq x y z
N MET A 1 -4.17 -10.88 -4.36
CA MET A 1 -5.19 -10.09 -3.69
C MET A 1 -4.83 -8.60 -3.76
N LYS A 2 -5.82 -7.73 -3.64
CA LYS A 2 -5.62 -6.29 -3.79
C LYS A 2 -6.51 -5.54 -2.82
N LYS A 3 -5.96 -4.49 -2.17
CA LYS A 3 -6.75 -3.57 -1.35
C LYS A 3 -6.35 -2.14 -1.69
N TYR A 4 -7.35 -1.25 -1.72
CA TYR A 4 -7.21 0.14 -2.13
C TYR A 4 -7.73 1.05 -1.02
N TYR A 5 -6.92 2.06 -0.66
CA TYR A 5 -7.23 2.99 0.42
C TYR A 5 -7.05 4.43 -0.04
N GLU A 6 -7.85 5.33 0.52
CA GLU A 6 -7.73 6.76 0.24
C GLU A 6 -7.59 7.55 1.53
N TYR A 7 -6.84 8.61 1.46
CA TYR A 7 -6.69 9.57 2.55
C TYR A 7 -6.99 10.96 2.03
N LYS A 8 -7.96 11.63 2.65
CA LYS A 8 -8.37 12.99 2.28
C LYS A 8 -8.35 13.86 3.51
N ASN A 9 -7.68 15.01 3.43
CA ASN A 9 -7.63 15.97 4.51
C ASN A 9 -7.62 17.37 3.89
N VAL A 10 -8.76 18.06 3.94
CA VAL A 10 -8.95 19.35 3.32
C VAL A 10 -8.00 20.39 3.92
N ALA A 11 -7.83 20.39 5.24
CA ALA A 11 -6.97 21.34 5.93
C ALA A 11 -5.51 21.26 5.47
N LEU A 12 -5.04 20.06 5.13
CA LEU A 12 -3.67 19.82 4.66
C LEU A 12 -3.59 19.78 3.13
N ASN A 13 -4.71 19.98 2.43
CA ASN A 13 -4.79 19.82 0.99
C ASN A 13 -4.25 18.44 0.56
N ALA A 14 -4.51 17.41 1.35
CA ALA A 14 -4.08 16.06 1.08
C ALA A 14 -5.20 15.27 0.41
N ASN A 15 -4.87 14.60 -0.68
CA ASN A 15 -5.82 13.81 -1.47
C ASN A 15 -5.01 12.70 -2.12
N LYS A 16 -4.80 11.60 -1.36
CA LYS A 16 -3.86 10.55 -1.72
C LYS A 16 -4.52 9.18 -1.71
N PHE A 17 -3.91 8.26 -2.44
CA PHE A 17 -4.31 6.86 -2.36
C PHE A 17 -3.10 5.98 -2.12
N TRP A 18 -3.38 4.78 -1.62
CA TRP A 18 -2.39 3.73 -1.42
C TRP A 18 -3.06 2.41 -1.73
N GLU A 19 -2.45 1.66 -2.64
CA GLU A 19 -2.99 0.38 -3.08
C GLU A 19 -1.93 -0.68 -2.88
N VAL A 20 -2.30 -1.82 -2.32
CA VAL A 20 -1.38 -2.94 -2.15
C VAL A 20 -1.94 -4.15 -2.87
N THR A 21 -1.09 -4.79 -3.66
CA THR A 21 -1.39 -6.02 -4.36
C THR A 21 -0.38 -7.07 -3.90
N TRP A 22 -0.86 -8.25 -3.58
CA TRP A 22 0.06 -9.32 -3.19
C TRP A 22 -0.43 -10.65 -3.69
N LYS A 23 0.54 -11.48 -4.08
CA LYS A 23 0.31 -12.84 -4.53
C LYS A 23 1.50 -13.66 -4.10
N GLU A 24 1.27 -14.66 -3.27
CA GLU A 24 2.31 -15.51 -2.72
C GLU A 24 3.39 -14.66 -2.02
N LYS A 25 4.61 -14.64 -2.56
CA LYS A 25 5.75 -13.92 -1.95
C LYS A 25 5.95 -12.53 -2.51
N LYS A 26 5.16 -12.11 -3.50
CA LYS A 26 5.32 -10.83 -4.16
C LYS A 26 4.33 -9.80 -3.65
N VAL A 27 4.84 -8.66 -3.21
CA VAL A 27 4.02 -7.54 -2.74
C VAL A 27 4.36 -6.32 -3.58
N THR A 28 3.34 -5.68 -4.15
CA THR A 28 3.50 -4.46 -4.95
C THR A 28 2.61 -3.38 -4.37
N VAL A 29 3.15 -2.17 -4.21
CA VAL A 29 2.37 -1.01 -3.75
C VAL A 29 2.35 0.05 -4.84
N THR A 30 1.18 0.71 -4.99
CA THR A 30 0.99 1.82 -5.90
C THR A 30 0.43 2.96 -5.08
N TYR A 31 0.97 4.16 -5.25
CA TYR A 31 0.55 5.29 -4.42
C TYR A 31 0.75 6.61 -5.16
N GLY A 32 0.09 7.65 -4.68
CA GLY A 32 0.18 8.98 -5.25
C GLY A 32 -1.02 9.81 -4.90
N ARG A 33 -1.18 10.95 -5.58
CA ARG A 33 -2.38 11.75 -5.45
C ARG A 33 -3.51 11.08 -6.21
N ILE A 34 -4.73 11.21 -5.68
CA ILE A 34 -5.91 10.70 -6.38
C ILE A 34 -6.04 11.45 -7.71
N GLY A 35 -6.21 10.70 -8.80
CA GLY A 35 -6.34 11.29 -10.15
C GLY A 35 -5.03 11.50 -10.89
N ILE A 36 -3.89 11.13 -10.30
CA ILE A 36 -2.61 11.25 -11.00
C ILE A 36 -2.52 10.25 -12.15
N ASP A 37 -1.96 10.67 -13.28
CA ASP A 37 -1.89 9.83 -14.48
C ASP A 37 -0.90 8.67 -14.33
N ASN A 38 0.24 8.93 -13.69
CA ASN A 38 1.32 7.94 -13.57
C ASN A 38 1.70 7.78 -12.10
N PRO A 39 0.90 7.05 -11.30
CA PRO A 39 1.24 6.85 -9.90
C PRO A 39 2.52 6.03 -9.74
N ALA A 40 3.20 6.24 -8.63
CA ALA A 40 4.40 5.47 -8.31
C ALA A 40 4.02 4.03 -7.99
N THR A 41 4.77 3.09 -8.54
CA THR A 41 4.59 1.66 -8.29
C THR A 41 5.91 1.08 -7.84
N LYS A 42 5.88 0.26 -6.80
CA LYS A 42 7.09 -0.28 -6.20
C LYS A 42 6.86 -1.71 -5.74
N GLU A 43 7.76 -2.62 -6.11
CA GLU A 43 7.75 -3.97 -5.54
C GLU A 43 8.48 -3.92 -4.21
N VAL A 44 7.85 -4.43 -3.15
CA VAL A 44 8.42 -4.42 -1.81
C VAL A 44 9.33 -5.64 -1.63
N LYS A 45 10.56 -5.38 -1.19
CA LYS A 45 11.54 -6.44 -0.96
C LYS A 45 12.21 -6.23 0.39
N ILE A 46 12.66 -7.31 1.00
CA ILE A 46 13.43 -7.28 2.24
C ILE A 46 14.90 -7.31 1.88
N LYS A 47 15.62 -6.20 2.12
CA LYS A 47 17.06 -6.10 1.81
C LYS A 47 17.37 -6.48 0.36
N GLY A 48 16.51 -6.05 -0.56
CA GLY A 48 16.68 -6.33 -1.99
C GLY A 48 16.28 -7.74 -2.42
N LYS A 49 15.65 -8.52 -1.54
CA LYS A 49 15.22 -9.88 -1.82
C LYS A 49 13.72 -10.04 -1.61
N PRO A 50 13.05 -10.94 -2.34
CA PRO A 50 11.64 -11.20 -2.11
C PRO A 50 11.41 -11.82 -0.73
N PHE A 51 10.16 -11.80 -0.27
CA PHE A 51 9.81 -12.42 1.01
C PHE A 51 10.13 -13.93 0.97
N LYS A 52 10.46 -14.48 2.12
CA LYS A 52 10.84 -15.89 2.23
C LYS A 52 9.66 -16.83 2.08
N SER A 53 8.46 -16.38 2.47
CA SER A 53 7.25 -17.19 2.41
C SER A 53 6.06 -16.31 2.15
N LYS A 54 4.95 -16.92 1.72
CA LYS A 54 3.70 -16.18 1.53
C LYS A 54 3.14 -15.69 2.85
N GLU A 55 3.39 -16.39 3.95
CA GLU A 55 2.99 -15.99 5.28
C GLU A 55 3.71 -14.71 5.70
N GLU A 56 5.00 -14.61 5.41
CA GLU A 56 5.77 -13.39 5.69
C GLU A 56 5.27 -12.22 4.87
N ALA A 57 5.01 -12.45 3.58
CA ALA A 57 4.46 -11.41 2.71
C ALA A 57 3.10 -10.92 3.22
N LYS A 58 2.23 -11.84 3.61
CA LYS A 58 0.91 -11.51 4.13
C LYS A 58 1.02 -10.72 5.44
N ALA A 59 1.91 -11.12 6.33
CA ALA A 59 2.12 -10.42 7.59
C ALA A 59 2.58 -8.99 7.34
N TYR A 60 3.48 -8.78 6.38
CA TYR A 60 3.92 -7.45 5.99
C TYR A 60 2.75 -6.60 5.49
N VAL A 61 1.93 -7.16 4.61
CA VAL A 61 0.77 -6.46 4.05
C VAL A 61 -0.19 -6.04 5.17
N GLU A 62 -0.49 -6.95 6.09
CA GLU A 62 -1.42 -6.66 7.19
C GLU A 62 -0.88 -5.58 8.11
N GLU A 63 0.42 -5.58 8.37
CA GLU A 63 1.06 -4.54 9.17
C GLU A 63 0.96 -3.18 8.50
N LYS A 64 1.24 -3.11 7.20
CA LYS A 64 1.17 -1.85 6.46
C LYS A 64 -0.25 -1.33 6.36
N ILE A 65 -1.22 -2.20 6.18
CA ILE A 65 -2.62 -1.81 6.17
C ILE A 65 -2.99 -1.18 7.52
N ARG A 66 -2.57 -1.80 8.63
CA ARG A 66 -2.84 -1.27 9.96
C ARG A 66 -2.22 0.12 10.14
N GLU A 67 -0.99 0.31 9.66
CA GLU A 67 -0.34 1.62 9.71
C GLU A 67 -1.11 2.67 8.94
N LYS A 68 -1.61 2.32 7.75
CA LYS A 68 -2.37 3.25 6.92
C LYS A 68 -3.70 3.63 7.58
N ILE A 69 -4.39 2.66 8.14
CA ILE A 69 -5.65 2.91 8.86
C ILE A 69 -5.39 3.85 10.04
N ASN A 70 -4.30 3.62 10.78
CA ASN A 70 -3.95 4.47 11.92
C ASN A 70 -3.62 5.90 11.49
N LYS A 71 -3.16 6.09 10.27
CA LYS A 71 -2.88 7.43 9.73
C LYS A 71 -4.12 8.12 9.17
N GLY A 72 -5.25 7.43 9.11
CA GLY A 72 -6.49 8.00 8.62
C GLY A 72 -6.90 7.54 7.21
N TYR A 73 -6.18 6.61 6.62
CA TYR A 73 -6.60 6.04 5.33
C TYR A 73 -7.85 5.19 5.51
N ILE A 74 -8.74 5.24 4.52
CA ILE A 74 -10.02 4.53 4.54
C ILE A 74 -10.08 3.60 3.34
N GLU A 75 -10.45 2.37 3.56
CA GLU A 75 -10.61 1.39 2.48
C GLU A 75 -11.80 1.77 1.60
N LYS A 76 -11.59 1.71 0.31
CA LYS A 76 -12.62 2.05 -0.69
C LYS A 76 -12.99 0.88 -1.59
#